data_80c20ecd1dce25d205ba8e533e01a657
#
_entry.id   80c20ecd1dce25d205ba8e533e01a657
#
_cell.length_a   1.000
_cell.length_b   1.000
_cell.length_c   1.000
_cell.angle_alpha   90.00
_cell.angle_beta   90.00
_cell.angle_gamma   90.00
#
_symmetry.space_group_name_H-M   'P 1'
#
loop_
_entity.id
_entity.type
_entity.pdbx_description
1 polymer ?
#
loop_
_entity_poly.entity_id
_entity_poly.type
_entity_poly.pdbx_seq_one_letter_code
_entity_poly.pdbx_strand_id
1 'polypeptide(L)'
;MRWKNSRQSSNIEDRRGDSPAQAGVPAAGLLRLVPLLMRSKIGRIILVIGGLFLAFQYFTGGGSSLGLQQSHTAKKAAVQSNDENKQFVAAILGTTESVWNKQLSGKYQPPTLVLYNNVTHTGCGTGSAQTGPFYCPADQKIYLDLGFINELKKLGAPGDFAFAYVIAHEVGHHVQKLLGTSDKVHQLQQRSDKVTANKLSVKLELQADCYAGVWGHYVNQQGMLDAGDIEEGINAASAVGDDRLQKSAGQAVQPDAFTHGSSQQRISWFKKGFKSGDPKVCNTFAHP
;
A
#
# COMPACT_ATOMS: atom_id res chain seq x y z
N MET A 1 -15.46 -3.69 14.63
CA MET A 1 -14.79 -4.89 15.22
C MET A 1 -14.14 -4.60 16.58
N ARG A 2 -13.92 -5.63 17.44
CA ARG A 2 -13.42 -5.52 18.82
C ARG A 2 -11.92 -5.73 18.92
N TRP A 3 -11.14 -4.80 18.48
CA TRP A 3 -9.68 -4.92 18.34
C TRP A 3 -8.88 -4.37 19.56
N LYS A 4 -9.50 -3.51 20.40
CA LYS A 4 -8.78 -2.75 21.46
C LYS A 4 -8.06 -3.63 22.49
N ASN A 5 -8.54 -4.85 22.71
CA ASN A 5 -7.92 -5.79 23.64
C ASN A 5 -6.99 -6.81 22.96
N SER A 6 -6.74 -6.66 21.67
CA SER A 6 -5.88 -7.58 20.92
C SER A 6 -4.41 -7.25 21.16
N ARG A 7 -3.55 -8.28 21.05
CA ARG A 7 -2.11 -8.09 21.04
C ARG A 7 -1.72 -7.13 19.92
N GLN A 8 -0.94 -6.12 20.24
CA GLN A 8 -0.39 -5.20 19.26
C GLN A 8 0.97 -5.72 18.77
N SER A 9 1.20 -5.63 17.46
CA SER A 9 2.50 -5.91 16.86
C SER A 9 3.48 -4.77 17.15
N SER A 10 4.73 -5.12 17.39
CA SER A 10 5.85 -4.18 17.44
C SER A 10 6.52 -3.96 16.08
N ASN A 11 6.10 -4.71 15.02
CA ASN A 11 6.67 -4.64 13.69
C ASN A 11 6.09 -3.48 12.88
N ILE A 12 6.04 -2.29 13.48
CA ILE A 12 5.56 -1.06 12.84
C ILE A 12 6.68 -0.03 12.83
N GLU A 13 6.99 0.45 11.64
CA GLU A 13 7.88 1.57 11.39
C GLU A 13 7.05 2.81 11.03
N ASP A 14 7.11 3.86 11.86
CA ASP A 14 6.32 5.06 11.64
C ASP A 14 7.17 6.17 11.03
N ARG A 15 6.97 6.39 9.73
CA ARG A 15 7.64 7.43 8.92
C ARG A 15 6.74 8.63 8.64
N ARG A 16 5.58 8.76 9.25
CA ARG A 16 4.63 9.85 9.00
C ARG A 16 5.18 11.24 9.34
N GLY A 17 6.17 11.30 10.23
CA GLY A 17 6.89 12.53 10.58
C GLY A 17 8.11 12.81 9.71
N ASP A 18 8.49 11.89 8.84
CA ASP A 18 9.60 12.10 7.93
C ASP A 18 9.09 13.03 6.83
N SER A 19 9.66 14.23 6.76
CA SER A 19 9.47 15.05 5.56
C SER A 19 9.89 14.20 4.37
N PRO A 20 9.09 14.12 3.27
CA PRO A 20 9.63 13.57 2.05
C PRO A 20 10.91 14.33 1.81
N ALA A 21 12.05 13.64 1.84
CA ALA A 21 13.28 14.26 1.43
C ALA A 21 12.94 14.84 0.07
N GLN A 22 12.77 16.15 0.01
CA GLN A 22 12.81 16.83 -1.27
C GLN A 22 14.06 16.25 -1.89
N ALA A 23 13.89 15.46 -2.95
CA ALA A 23 14.94 15.22 -3.90
C ALA A 23 15.22 16.61 -4.50
N GLY A 24 15.73 17.48 -3.65
CA GLY A 24 16.32 18.73 -4.05
C GLY A 24 17.45 18.30 -4.96
N VAL A 25 17.27 18.50 -6.25
CA VAL A 25 18.38 18.52 -7.18
C VAL A 25 19.38 19.46 -6.47
N PRO A 26 20.53 18.94 -6.01
CA PRO A 26 21.45 19.79 -5.25
C PRO A 26 21.68 21.03 -6.09
N ALA A 27 21.55 22.23 -5.50
CA ALA A 27 21.68 23.49 -6.22
C ALA A 27 22.98 23.52 -7.05
N ALA A 28 24.01 22.80 -6.62
CA ALA A 28 25.22 22.52 -7.36
C ALA A 28 25.00 21.73 -8.66
N GLY A 29 23.96 20.89 -8.74
CA GLY A 29 23.59 20.16 -9.96
C GLY A 29 22.90 21.06 -10.98
N LEU A 30 22.04 21.97 -10.53
CA LEU A 30 21.40 22.97 -11.39
C LEU A 30 22.41 23.97 -11.97
N LEU A 31 23.41 24.40 -11.18
CA LEU A 31 24.49 25.29 -11.64
C LEU A 31 25.32 24.65 -12.77
N ARG A 32 25.49 23.33 -12.79
CA ARG A 32 26.20 22.62 -13.87
C ARG A 32 25.43 22.61 -15.20
N LEU A 33 24.11 22.81 -15.18
CA LEU A 33 23.28 22.85 -16.40
C LEU A 33 23.24 24.26 -17.02
N VAL A 34 23.59 25.30 -16.28
CA VAL A 34 23.60 26.70 -16.75
C VAL A 34 24.44 26.89 -18.02
N PRO A 35 25.72 26.39 -18.12
CA PRO A 35 26.51 26.53 -19.33
C PRO A 35 25.91 25.81 -20.55
N LEU A 36 25.22 24.69 -20.30
CA LEU A 36 24.53 23.93 -21.36
C LEU A 36 23.29 24.67 -21.89
N LEU A 37 22.51 25.27 -20.98
CA LEU A 37 21.34 26.08 -21.32
C LEU A 37 21.71 27.37 -22.03
N MET A 38 22.86 27.98 -21.69
CA MET A 38 23.38 29.18 -22.34
C MET A 38 23.75 28.97 -23.83
N ARG A 39 23.97 27.72 -24.26
CA ARG A 39 24.33 27.39 -25.65
C ARG A 39 23.16 27.37 -26.61
N SER A 40 21.90 27.29 -26.12
CA SER A 40 20.72 27.28 -26.98
C SER A 40 19.87 28.54 -26.80
N LYS A 41 19.19 29.00 -27.87
CA LYS A 41 18.27 30.15 -27.81
C LYS A 41 17.13 29.89 -26.83
N ILE A 42 16.57 28.69 -26.80
CA ILE A 42 15.50 28.25 -25.89
C ILE A 42 15.99 28.21 -24.44
N GLY A 43 17.20 27.69 -24.20
CA GLY A 43 17.79 27.64 -22.86
C GLY A 43 18.03 29.02 -22.25
N ARG A 44 18.42 30.02 -23.06
CA ARG A 44 18.55 31.42 -22.62
C ARG A 44 17.19 32.02 -22.21
N ILE A 45 16.12 31.73 -22.96
CA ILE A 45 14.77 32.17 -22.64
C ILE A 45 14.31 31.55 -21.30
N ILE A 46 14.56 30.27 -21.07
CA ILE A 46 14.23 29.58 -19.80
C ILE A 46 15.01 30.23 -18.64
N LEU A 47 16.29 30.53 -18.80
CA LEU A 47 17.11 31.19 -17.77
C LEU A 47 16.62 32.61 -17.45
N VAL A 48 16.19 33.38 -18.47
CA VAL A 48 15.63 34.74 -18.29
C VAL A 48 14.30 34.68 -17.56
N ILE A 49 13.37 33.78 -17.96
CA ILE A 49 12.06 33.62 -17.31
C ILE A 49 12.26 33.16 -15.86
N GLY A 50 13.13 32.17 -15.61
CA GLY A 50 13.45 31.70 -14.26
C GLY A 50 14.07 32.81 -13.39
N GLY A 51 14.97 33.59 -13.93
CA GLY A 51 15.58 34.74 -13.25
C GLY A 51 14.56 35.84 -12.93
N LEU A 52 13.66 36.18 -13.87
CA LEU A 52 12.59 37.15 -13.65
C LEU A 52 11.57 36.64 -12.60
N PHE A 53 11.27 35.36 -12.59
CA PHE A 53 10.40 34.75 -11.59
C PHE A 53 11.00 34.82 -10.19
N LEU A 54 12.29 34.53 -10.05
CA LEU A 54 13.00 34.64 -8.77
C LEU A 54 13.10 36.11 -8.32
N ALA A 55 13.35 37.04 -9.23
CA ALA A 55 13.36 38.47 -8.93
C ALA A 55 11.95 38.95 -8.52
N PHE A 56 10.92 38.53 -9.20
CA PHE A 56 9.52 38.82 -8.84
C PHE A 56 9.20 38.33 -7.42
N GLN A 57 9.58 37.10 -7.08
CA GLN A 57 9.42 36.56 -5.73
C GLN A 57 10.19 37.38 -4.67
N TYR A 58 11.38 37.86 -5.01
CA TYR A 58 12.19 38.69 -4.12
C TYR A 58 11.54 40.08 -3.87
N PHE A 59 10.98 40.70 -4.92
CA PHE A 59 10.37 42.02 -4.81
C PHE A 59 8.92 42.04 -4.29
N THR A 60 8.17 40.93 -4.43
CA THR A 60 6.78 40.85 -3.95
C THR A 60 6.62 40.36 -2.51
N GLY A 61 7.73 40.25 -1.78
CA GLY A 61 7.67 39.92 -0.33
C GLY A 61 7.24 38.50 0.00
N GLY A 62 7.24 37.59 -0.96
CA GLY A 62 7.11 36.15 -0.74
C GLY A 62 8.42 35.60 -0.16
N GLY A 63 8.75 36.00 1.06
CA GLY A 63 9.99 35.69 1.73
C GLY A 63 10.15 34.19 2.01
N SER A 64 10.73 33.46 1.07
CA SER A 64 11.51 32.28 1.39
C SER A 64 12.92 32.77 1.75
N SER A 65 13.10 33.09 3.03
CA SER A 65 14.42 33.37 3.58
C SER A 65 15.36 32.23 3.18
N LEU A 66 16.42 32.57 2.45
CA LEU A 66 17.69 31.86 2.50
C LEU A 66 18.21 32.01 3.95
N GLY A 67 17.52 31.37 4.89
CA GLY A 67 17.89 31.27 6.28
C GLY A 67 19.11 30.40 6.37
N LEU A 68 20.25 31.05 6.60
CA LEU A 68 21.36 30.48 7.31
C LEU A 68 20.80 29.72 8.51
N GLN A 69 21.07 28.47 8.51
CA GLN A 69 20.96 27.44 9.51
C GLN A 69 20.80 27.96 10.95
N GLN A 70 19.59 28.27 11.35
CA GLN A 70 19.20 28.10 12.73
C GLN A 70 18.80 26.63 12.89
N SER A 71 19.58 25.91 13.66
CA SER A 71 19.25 24.58 14.17
C SER A 71 17.95 24.67 14.97
N HIS A 72 16.83 24.68 14.25
CA HIS A 72 15.61 24.20 14.81
C HIS A 72 15.85 22.71 15.02
N THR A 73 16.24 22.31 16.23
CA THR A 73 15.77 21.08 16.79
C THR A 73 14.27 21.07 16.51
N ALA A 74 13.90 20.56 15.33
CA ALA A 74 12.52 20.19 15.08
C ALA A 74 12.19 19.30 16.28
N LYS A 75 11.39 19.83 17.22
CA LYS A 75 10.64 19.00 18.13
C LYS A 75 10.00 17.97 17.20
N LYS A 76 10.60 16.77 17.15
CA LYS A 76 9.91 15.58 16.67
C LYS A 76 8.58 15.68 17.41
N ALA A 77 7.52 16.10 16.71
CA ALA A 77 6.20 16.13 17.30
C ALA A 77 6.06 14.73 17.86
N ALA A 78 5.99 14.61 19.18
CA ALA A 78 5.82 13.34 19.84
C ALA A 78 4.59 12.76 19.18
N VAL A 79 4.80 11.75 18.30
CA VAL A 79 3.71 11.03 17.67
C VAL A 79 2.89 10.57 18.84
N GLN A 80 1.68 11.14 18.96
CA GLN A 80 0.87 10.95 20.15
C GLN A 80 0.80 9.45 20.39
N SER A 81 1.23 9.02 21.58
CA SER A 81 1.14 7.62 22.04
C SER A 81 -0.30 7.08 22.02
N ASN A 82 -1.26 7.93 21.68
CA ASN A 82 -2.69 7.70 21.64
C ASN A 82 -3.28 7.83 20.22
N ASP A 83 -2.49 7.57 19.18
CA ASP A 83 -2.98 7.52 17.80
C ASP A 83 -3.80 6.23 17.58
N GLU A 84 -5.12 6.35 17.64
CA GLU A 84 -6.05 5.22 17.56
C GLU A 84 -5.89 4.46 16.23
N ASN A 85 -5.62 5.14 15.12
CA ASN A 85 -5.42 4.49 13.84
C ASN A 85 -4.14 3.65 13.83
N LYS A 86 -3.05 4.14 14.42
CA LYS A 86 -1.81 3.37 14.56
C LYS A 86 -2.01 2.17 15.48
N GLN A 87 -2.72 2.34 16.60
CA GLN A 87 -3.05 1.24 17.50
C GLN A 87 -3.92 0.19 16.80
N PHE A 88 -4.88 0.62 15.99
CA PHE A 88 -5.69 -0.27 15.17
C PHE A 88 -4.81 -1.09 14.22
N VAL A 89 -3.95 -0.44 13.44
CA VAL A 89 -3.02 -1.13 12.52
C VAL A 89 -2.14 -2.12 13.28
N ALA A 90 -1.61 -1.73 14.45
CA ALA A 90 -0.79 -2.62 15.29
C ALA A 90 -1.56 -3.83 15.80
N ALA A 91 -2.83 -3.64 16.19
CA ALA A 91 -3.70 -4.73 16.63
C ALA A 91 -4.02 -5.70 15.48
N ILE A 92 -4.39 -5.18 14.30
CA ILE A 92 -4.66 -6.02 13.13
C ILE A 92 -3.41 -6.81 12.71
N LEU A 93 -2.25 -6.15 12.60
CA LEU A 93 -0.99 -6.83 12.29
C LEU A 93 -0.65 -7.91 13.33
N GLY A 94 -0.85 -7.64 14.63
CA GLY A 94 -0.64 -8.62 15.71
C GLY A 94 -1.57 -9.84 15.60
N THR A 95 -2.81 -9.66 15.15
CA THR A 95 -3.73 -10.78 14.89
C THR A 95 -3.30 -11.59 13.67
N THR A 96 -2.83 -10.96 12.60
CA THR A 96 -2.29 -11.68 11.43
C THR A 96 -1.06 -12.50 11.80
N GLU A 97 -0.15 -11.94 12.62
CA GLU A 97 1.01 -12.68 13.15
C GLU A 97 0.58 -13.94 13.91
N SER A 98 -0.43 -13.83 14.78
CA SER A 98 -0.93 -14.94 15.57
C SER A 98 -1.51 -16.04 14.70
N VAL A 99 -2.29 -15.67 13.68
CA VAL A 99 -2.91 -16.61 12.74
C VAL A 99 -1.85 -17.31 11.89
N TRP A 100 -0.98 -16.54 11.24
CA TRP A 100 -0.02 -17.10 10.29
C TRP A 100 1.11 -17.89 10.97
N ASN A 101 1.51 -17.52 12.19
CA ASN A 101 2.45 -18.32 12.97
C ASN A 101 1.90 -19.73 13.24
N LYS A 102 0.59 -19.83 13.54
CA LYS A 102 -0.10 -21.11 13.71
C LYS A 102 -0.23 -21.87 12.38
N GLN A 103 -0.65 -21.21 11.31
CA GLN A 103 -0.88 -21.82 10.00
C GLN A 103 0.42 -22.32 9.35
N LEU A 104 1.53 -21.65 9.56
CA LEU A 104 2.85 -22.01 9.02
C LEU A 104 3.72 -22.78 10.03
N SER A 105 3.12 -23.34 11.08
CA SER A 105 3.79 -24.19 12.07
C SER A 105 5.04 -23.55 12.66
N GLY A 106 4.97 -22.27 13.06
CA GLY A 106 6.06 -21.51 13.66
C GLY A 106 7.16 -21.03 12.69
N LYS A 107 6.99 -21.23 11.40
CA LYS A 107 7.94 -20.76 10.36
C LYS A 107 7.60 -19.36 9.82
N TYR A 108 6.57 -18.73 10.34
CA TYR A 108 6.17 -17.40 9.92
C TYR A 108 7.16 -16.35 10.43
N GLN A 109 7.63 -15.52 9.51
CA GLN A 109 8.41 -14.33 9.81
C GLN A 109 7.53 -13.13 9.51
N PRO A 110 7.13 -12.32 10.52
CA PRO A 110 6.22 -11.21 10.28
C PRO A 110 6.87 -10.11 9.44
N PRO A 111 6.11 -9.47 8.54
CA PRO A 111 6.60 -8.30 7.81
C PRO A 111 6.67 -7.08 8.72
N THR A 112 7.50 -6.10 8.37
CA THR A 112 7.40 -4.76 8.94
C THR A 112 6.32 -3.98 8.19
N LEU A 113 5.38 -3.35 8.90
CA LEU A 113 4.44 -2.41 8.31
C LEU A 113 4.94 -0.98 8.50
N VAL A 114 5.11 -0.27 7.41
CA VAL A 114 5.58 1.12 7.36
C VAL A 114 4.39 2.05 7.20
N LEU A 115 4.15 2.90 8.21
CA LEU A 115 3.21 4.01 8.10
C LEU A 115 3.92 5.22 7.50
N TYR A 116 3.35 5.81 6.45
CA TYR A 116 3.92 6.98 5.80
C TYR A 116 2.83 7.99 5.40
N ASN A 117 3.22 9.17 4.93
CA ASN A 117 2.32 10.17 4.36
C ASN A 117 2.75 10.49 2.93
N ASN A 118 1.81 10.42 2.00
CA ASN A 118 1.93 10.78 0.59
C ASN A 118 2.96 9.98 -0.21
N VAL A 119 4.24 10.03 0.13
CA VAL A 119 5.34 9.41 -0.63
C VAL A 119 6.37 8.81 0.33
N THR A 120 6.91 7.63 -0.01
CA THR A 120 7.98 6.97 0.74
C THR A 120 8.92 6.20 -0.19
N HIS A 121 10.16 5.99 0.25
CA HIS A 121 11.10 5.11 -0.44
C HIS A 121 10.95 3.67 0.03
N THR A 122 11.00 2.73 -0.92
CA THR A 122 10.84 1.30 -0.67
C THR A 122 11.88 0.51 -1.46
N GLY A 123 12.07 -0.75 -1.12
CA GLY A 123 12.90 -1.66 -1.92
C GLY A 123 12.39 -1.90 -3.35
N CYS A 124 11.13 -1.60 -3.61
CA CYS A 124 10.49 -1.71 -4.93
C CYS A 124 10.45 -0.38 -5.70
N GLY A 125 11.07 0.68 -5.20
CA GLY A 125 11.05 2.03 -5.77
C GLY A 125 10.30 3.02 -4.90
N THR A 126 9.74 4.06 -5.52
CA THR A 126 8.97 5.09 -4.81
C THR A 126 7.52 4.63 -4.61
N GLY A 127 7.10 4.51 -3.35
CA GLY A 127 5.70 4.29 -2.97
C GLY A 127 4.94 5.61 -2.89
N SER A 128 3.68 5.60 -3.31
CA SER A 128 2.78 6.75 -3.27
C SER A 128 1.45 6.37 -2.64
N ALA A 129 0.88 7.24 -1.82
CA ALA A 129 -0.46 7.07 -1.27
C ALA A 129 -1.55 6.91 -2.35
N GLN A 130 -1.31 7.45 -3.55
CA GLN A 130 -2.24 7.34 -4.69
C GLN A 130 -2.38 5.91 -5.23
N THR A 131 -1.36 5.06 -5.01
CA THR A 131 -1.41 3.65 -5.43
C THR A 131 -2.10 2.74 -4.40
N GLY A 132 -2.50 3.30 -3.25
CA GLY A 132 -3.04 2.54 -2.13
C GLY A 132 -1.95 1.81 -1.32
N PRO A 133 -2.35 1.03 -0.31
CA PRO A 133 -1.47 0.13 0.43
C PRO A 133 -0.86 -0.92 -0.50
N PHE A 134 0.35 -1.37 -0.18
CA PHE A 134 1.01 -2.42 -0.96
C PHE A 134 2.09 -3.15 -0.16
N TYR A 135 2.32 -4.39 -0.52
CA TYR A 135 3.45 -5.19 -0.08
C TYR A 135 4.61 -5.10 -1.09
N CYS A 136 5.82 -4.83 -0.61
CA CYS A 136 7.02 -4.87 -1.43
C CYS A 136 7.83 -6.15 -1.16
N PRO A 137 7.95 -7.07 -2.14
CA PRO A 137 8.68 -8.32 -1.95
C PRO A 137 10.20 -8.15 -1.85
N ALA A 138 10.76 -7.03 -2.31
CA ALA A 138 12.20 -6.80 -2.29
C ALA A 138 12.74 -6.50 -0.89
N ASP A 139 11.98 -5.78 -0.06
CA ASP A 139 12.33 -5.49 1.33
C ASP A 139 11.41 -6.16 2.35
N GLN A 140 10.41 -6.91 1.88
CA GLN A 140 9.45 -7.67 2.68
C GLN A 140 8.67 -6.78 3.66
N LYS A 141 8.33 -5.58 3.23
CA LYS A 141 7.57 -4.60 4.01
C LYS A 141 6.21 -4.32 3.40
N ILE A 142 5.24 -4.01 4.26
CA ILE A 142 3.93 -3.48 3.88
C ILE A 142 3.99 -1.96 4.04
N TYR A 143 3.49 -1.22 3.07
CA TYR A 143 3.46 0.23 3.07
C TYR A 143 2.02 0.74 3.10
N LEU A 144 1.72 1.61 4.05
CA LEU A 144 0.35 2.04 4.34
C LEU A 144 0.31 3.54 4.66
N ASP A 145 -0.43 4.31 3.85
CA ASP A 145 -0.85 5.66 4.20
C ASP A 145 -2.25 5.59 4.84
N LEU A 146 -2.38 6.15 6.05
CA LEU A 146 -3.66 6.11 6.78
C LEU A 146 -4.77 6.91 6.08
N GLY A 147 -4.44 7.81 5.16
CA GLY A 147 -5.41 8.49 4.29
C GLY A 147 -6.23 7.52 3.45
N PHE A 148 -5.75 6.29 3.22
CA PHE A 148 -6.46 5.26 2.48
C PHE A 148 -7.80 4.86 3.13
N ILE A 149 -7.97 5.05 4.44
CA ILE A 149 -9.26 4.89 5.13
C ILE A 149 -10.34 5.76 4.45
N ASN A 150 -10.00 6.99 4.08
CA ASN A 150 -10.93 7.89 3.41
C ASN A 150 -11.17 7.47 1.94
N GLU A 151 -10.17 6.91 1.27
CA GLU A 151 -10.33 6.38 -0.09
C GLU A 151 -11.28 5.16 -0.10
N LEU A 152 -11.16 4.25 0.85
CA LEU A 152 -12.12 3.13 1.00
C LEU A 152 -13.55 3.63 1.17
N LYS A 153 -13.76 4.68 2.00
CA LYS A 153 -15.09 5.30 2.16
C LYS A 153 -15.64 5.85 0.84
N LYS A 154 -14.79 6.55 0.05
CA LYS A 154 -15.17 7.08 -1.28
C LYS A 154 -15.50 5.96 -2.26
N LEU A 155 -14.80 4.84 -2.19
CA LEU A 155 -15.07 3.64 -3.00
C LEU A 155 -16.31 2.87 -2.55
N GLY A 156 -17.01 3.32 -1.48
CA GLY A 156 -18.23 2.68 -0.95
C GLY A 156 -17.95 1.46 -0.09
N ALA A 157 -16.75 1.40 0.52
CA ALA A 157 -16.35 0.37 1.48
C ALA A 157 -15.94 1.01 2.82
N PRO A 158 -16.85 1.70 3.53
CA PRO A 158 -16.58 2.21 4.86
C PRO A 158 -16.49 1.07 5.86
N GLY A 159 -15.84 1.34 7.00
CA GLY A 159 -15.80 0.43 8.13
C GLY A 159 -14.40 0.05 8.54
N ASP A 160 -14.25 -0.38 9.78
CA ASP A 160 -12.95 -0.74 10.33
C ASP A 160 -12.50 -2.13 9.84
N PHE A 161 -13.42 -3.05 9.64
CA PHE A 161 -13.10 -4.35 9.06
C PHE A 161 -12.74 -4.27 7.57
N ALA A 162 -13.29 -3.31 6.82
CA ALA A 162 -12.87 -3.03 5.45
C ALA A 162 -11.37 -2.68 5.39
N PHE A 163 -10.91 -1.84 6.30
CA PHE A 163 -9.50 -1.47 6.40
C PHE A 163 -8.62 -2.61 6.93
N ALA A 164 -9.14 -3.38 7.90
CA ALA A 164 -8.47 -4.58 8.41
C ALA A 164 -8.27 -5.65 7.33
N TYR A 165 -9.28 -5.85 6.45
CA TYR A 165 -9.18 -6.74 5.29
C TYR A 165 -8.02 -6.33 4.37
N VAL A 166 -7.84 -5.03 4.09
CA VAL A 166 -6.74 -4.57 3.24
C VAL A 166 -5.38 -4.91 3.88
N ILE A 167 -5.20 -4.66 5.18
CA ILE A 167 -3.97 -5.05 5.88
C ILE A 167 -3.73 -6.56 5.80
N ALA A 168 -4.77 -7.36 6.01
CA ALA A 168 -4.68 -8.82 5.93
C ALA A 168 -4.38 -9.31 4.51
N HIS A 169 -4.85 -8.62 3.48
CA HIS A 169 -4.55 -8.88 2.07
C HIS A 169 -3.06 -8.64 1.78
N GLU A 170 -2.49 -7.50 2.23
CA GLU A 170 -1.06 -7.23 2.07
C GLU A 170 -0.19 -8.24 2.84
N VAL A 171 -0.63 -8.68 4.02
CA VAL A 171 0.00 -9.82 4.72
C VAL A 171 -0.14 -11.11 3.90
N GLY A 172 -1.23 -11.31 3.16
CA GLY A 172 -1.40 -12.42 2.22
C GLY A 172 -0.30 -12.45 1.15
N HIS A 173 0.07 -11.31 0.59
CA HIS A 173 1.21 -11.20 -0.34
C HIS A 173 2.55 -11.56 0.33
N HIS A 174 2.72 -11.16 1.59
CA HIS A 174 3.89 -11.58 2.35
C HIS A 174 3.94 -13.10 2.55
N VAL A 175 2.81 -13.73 2.88
CA VAL A 175 2.71 -15.19 2.99
C VAL A 175 3.05 -15.88 1.66
N GLN A 176 2.58 -15.35 0.53
CA GLN A 176 2.95 -15.84 -0.82
C GLN A 176 4.47 -15.78 -1.05
N LYS A 177 5.12 -14.72 -0.58
CA LYS A 177 6.58 -14.59 -0.65
C LYS A 177 7.27 -15.66 0.18
N LEU A 178 6.85 -15.86 1.44
CA LEU A 178 7.41 -16.88 2.33
C LEU A 178 7.24 -18.31 1.77
N LEU A 179 6.12 -18.57 1.07
CA LEU A 179 5.83 -19.87 0.44
C LEU A 179 6.51 -20.03 -0.93
N GLY A 180 7.20 -19.00 -1.44
CA GLY A 180 7.85 -19.00 -2.74
C GLY A 180 6.88 -18.91 -3.92
N THR A 181 5.58 -18.68 -3.67
CA THR A 181 4.56 -18.54 -4.72
C THR A 181 4.80 -17.31 -5.57
N SER A 182 5.06 -16.16 -4.95
CA SER A 182 5.34 -14.90 -5.66
C SER A 182 6.54 -15.02 -6.59
N ASP A 183 7.62 -15.65 -6.13
CA ASP A 183 8.84 -15.81 -6.92
C ASP A 183 8.60 -16.69 -8.16
N LYS A 184 7.86 -17.80 -7.99
CA LYS A 184 7.48 -18.69 -9.12
C LYS A 184 6.61 -17.95 -10.13
N VAL A 185 5.62 -17.20 -9.66
CA VAL A 185 4.74 -16.43 -10.53
C VAL A 185 5.51 -15.36 -11.29
N HIS A 186 6.40 -14.63 -10.62
CA HIS A 186 7.23 -13.62 -11.26
C HIS A 186 8.11 -14.22 -12.38
N GLN A 187 8.73 -15.37 -12.14
CA GLN A 187 9.49 -16.09 -13.17
C GLN A 187 8.64 -16.50 -14.37
N LEU A 188 7.40 -16.92 -14.13
CA LEU A 188 6.46 -17.26 -15.21
C LEU A 188 6.04 -16.02 -16.00
N GLN A 189 5.75 -14.90 -15.31
CA GLN A 189 5.38 -13.64 -15.95
C GLN A 189 6.47 -13.11 -16.88
N GLN A 190 7.74 -13.22 -16.50
CA GLN A 190 8.88 -12.79 -17.33
C GLN A 190 8.99 -13.57 -18.67
N ARG A 191 8.38 -14.73 -18.76
CA ARG A 191 8.40 -15.61 -19.94
C ARG A 191 7.08 -15.65 -20.69
N SER A 192 6.09 -14.88 -20.25
CA SER A 192 4.73 -14.88 -20.76
C SER A 192 4.44 -13.62 -21.57
N ASP A 193 3.46 -13.71 -22.47
CA ASP A 193 2.84 -12.53 -23.05
C ASP A 193 2.07 -11.73 -21.98
N LYS A 194 1.70 -10.49 -22.31
CA LYS A 194 1.07 -9.57 -21.37
C LYS A 194 -0.26 -10.10 -20.79
N VAL A 195 -1.09 -10.73 -21.62
CA VAL A 195 -2.39 -11.25 -21.16
C VAL A 195 -2.19 -12.39 -20.18
N THR A 196 -1.28 -13.30 -20.46
CA THR A 196 -0.91 -14.41 -19.56
C THR A 196 -0.28 -13.88 -18.28
N ALA A 197 0.61 -12.89 -18.36
CA ALA A 197 1.21 -12.25 -17.20
C ALA A 197 0.14 -11.58 -16.32
N ASN A 198 -0.84 -10.90 -16.91
CA ASN A 198 -1.97 -10.31 -16.18
C ASN A 198 -2.81 -11.39 -15.46
N LYS A 199 -3.13 -12.49 -16.14
CA LYS A 199 -3.86 -13.62 -15.54
C LYS A 199 -3.10 -14.24 -14.35
N LEU A 200 -1.78 -14.30 -14.42
CA LEU A 200 -0.95 -14.73 -13.29
C LEU A 200 -1.00 -13.74 -12.12
N SER A 201 -1.01 -12.43 -12.38
CA SER A 201 -1.23 -11.42 -11.35
C SER A 201 -2.59 -11.61 -10.68
N VAL A 202 -3.67 -11.76 -11.45
CA VAL A 202 -5.01 -12.02 -10.91
C VAL A 202 -5.01 -13.24 -9.99
N LYS A 203 -4.34 -14.33 -10.34
CA LYS A 203 -4.25 -15.52 -9.48
C LYS A 203 -3.54 -15.23 -8.14
N LEU A 204 -2.50 -14.39 -8.12
CA LEU A 204 -1.85 -13.95 -6.89
C LEU A 204 -2.82 -13.13 -6.02
N GLU A 205 -3.49 -12.16 -6.61
CA GLU A 205 -4.44 -11.30 -5.90
C GLU A 205 -5.58 -12.09 -5.26
N LEU A 206 -6.20 -13.00 -6.03
CA LEU A 206 -7.28 -13.85 -5.53
C LEU A 206 -6.81 -14.79 -4.41
N GLN A 207 -5.55 -15.23 -4.45
CA GLN A 207 -4.97 -16.01 -3.36
C GLN A 207 -4.76 -15.15 -2.10
N ALA A 208 -4.33 -13.89 -2.26
CA ALA A 208 -4.20 -12.96 -1.14
C ALA A 208 -5.56 -12.63 -0.53
N ASP A 209 -6.62 -12.46 -1.33
CA ASP A 209 -7.99 -12.33 -0.84
C ASP A 209 -8.45 -13.54 -0.03
N CYS A 210 -8.13 -14.74 -0.50
CA CYS A 210 -8.44 -15.98 0.22
C CYS A 210 -7.68 -16.05 1.55
N TYR A 211 -6.42 -15.64 1.59
CA TYR A 211 -5.63 -15.59 2.82
C TYR A 211 -6.16 -14.54 3.79
N ALA A 212 -6.62 -13.38 3.31
CA ALA A 212 -7.35 -12.42 4.13
C ALA A 212 -8.64 -13.02 4.70
N GLY A 213 -9.35 -13.83 3.92
CA GLY A 213 -10.50 -14.60 4.38
C GLY A 213 -10.13 -15.63 5.47
N VAL A 214 -9.03 -16.36 5.31
CA VAL A 214 -8.51 -17.28 6.35
C VAL A 214 -8.23 -16.53 7.65
N TRP A 215 -7.57 -15.39 7.61
CA TRP A 215 -7.38 -14.53 8.78
C TRP A 215 -8.73 -14.13 9.39
N GLY A 216 -9.67 -13.64 8.57
CA GLY A 216 -11.01 -13.25 8.99
C GLY A 216 -11.75 -14.37 9.73
N HIS A 217 -11.62 -15.63 9.28
CA HIS A 217 -12.15 -16.81 9.96
C HIS A 217 -11.69 -16.91 11.41
N TYR A 218 -10.38 -16.77 11.65
CA TYR A 218 -9.82 -16.91 12.99
C TYR A 218 -10.16 -15.74 13.91
N VAL A 219 -10.16 -14.51 13.42
CA VAL A 219 -10.58 -13.37 14.25
C VAL A 219 -12.08 -13.41 14.57
N ASN A 220 -12.88 -14.00 13.68
CA ASN A 220 -14.29 -14.30 13.97
C ASN A 220 -14.43 -15.35 15.08
N GLN A 221 -13.69 -16.45 15.02
CA GLN A 221 -13.68 -17.47 16.07
C GLN A 221 -13.24 -16.91 17.43
N GLN A 222 -12.39 -15.88 17.44
CA GLN A 222 -11.95 -15.19 18.65
C GLN A 222 -12.99 -14.18 19.17
N GLY A 223 -14.14 -14.05 18.52
CA GLY A 223 -15.19 -13.11 18.90
C GLY A 223 -14.85 -11.64 18.67
N MET A 224 -13.91 -11.36 17.76
CA MET A 224 -13.47 -10.00 17.44
C MET A 224 -14.40 -9.28 16.46
N LEU A 225 -15.21 -10.01 15.71
CA LEU A 225 -16.10 -9.42 14.72
C LEU A 225 -17.44 -9.04 15.34
N ASP A 226 -17.98 -7.93 14.88
CA ASP A 226 -19.32 -7.45 15.14
C ASP A 226 -20.25 -7.74 13.95
N ALA A 227 -21.55 -7.59 14.14
CA ALA A 227 -22.52 -7.74 13.05
C ALA A 227 -22.23 -6.67 11.96
N GLY A 228 -22.12 -7.10 10.71
CA GLY A 228 -21.81 -6.23 9.57
C GLY A 228 -20.35 -6.23 9.13
N ASP A 229 -19.40 -6.65 9.98
CA ASP A 229 -17.96 -6.65 9.64
C ASP A 229 -17.65 -7.48 8.39
N ILE A 230 -18.28 -8.65 8.26
CA ILE A 230 -18.05 -9.52 7.10
C ILE A 230 -18.48 -8.83 5.80
N GLU A 231 -19.62 -8.13 5.84
CA GLU A 231 -20.13 -7.33 4.74
C GLU A 231 -19.19 -6.19 4.38
N GLU A 232 -18.55 -5.57 5.37
CA GLU A 232 -17.51 -4.54 5.13
C GLU A 232 -16.33 -5.13 4.37
N GLY A 233 -15.82 -6.30 4.76
CA GLY A 233 -14.75 -7.00 4.05
C GLY A 233 -15.13 -7.38 2.62
N ILE A 234 -16.36 -7.87 2.43
CA ILE A 234 -16.91 -8.18 1.10
C ILE A 234 -16.99 -6.92 0.23
N ASN A 235 -17.46 -5.80 0.81
CA ASN A 235 -17.55 -4.53 0.12
C ASN A 235 -16.16 -3.99 -0.24
N ALA A 236 -15.17 -4.14 0.64
CA ALA A 236 -13.80 -3.76 0.35
C ALA A 236 -13.21 -4.58 -0.80
N ALA A 237 -13.34 -5.91 -0.77
CA ALA A 237 -12.92 -6.78 -1.87
C ALA A 237 -13.58 -6.42 -3.20
N SER A 238 -14.88 -6.09 -3.17
CA SER A 238 -15.63 -5.63 -4.34
C SER A 238 -15.14 -4.28 -4.86
N ALA A 239 -14.88 -3.34 -3.96
CA ALA A 239 -14.56 -1.95 -4.30
C ALA A 239 -13.27 -1.81 -5.12
N VAL A 240 -12.33 -2.70 -4.89
CA VAL A 240 -11.01 -2.70 -5.54
C VAL A 240 -10.90 -3.74 -6.68
N GLY A 241 -12.02 -4.28 -7.17
CA GLY A 241 -12.04 -5.12 -8.37
C GLY A 241 -11.84 -4.30 -9.65
N ASP A 242 -11.05 -4.84 -10.59
CA ASP A 242 -10.69 -4.15 -11.84
C ASP A 242 -11.92 -3.74 -12.66
N ASP A 243 -12.96 -4.57 -12.70
CA ASP A 243 -14.22 -4.27 -13.41
C ASP A 243 -14.92 -3.04 -12.84
N ARG A 244 -14.87 -2.85 -11.52
CA ARG A 244 -15.46 -1.70 -10.85
C ARG A 244 -14.59 -0.45 -11.00
N LEU A 245 -13.28 -0.60 -10.88
CA LEU A 245 -12.34 0.50 -11.05
C LEU A 245 -12.37 1.06 -12.50
N GLN A 246 -12.40 0.19 -13.51
CA GLN A 246 -12.52 0.59 -14.92
C GLN A 246 -13.84 1.32 -15.18
N LYS A 247 -14.97 0.81 -14.67
CA LYS A 247 -16.27 1.49 -14.78
C LYS A 247 -16.27 2.86 -14.10
N SER A 248 -15.70 2.97 -12.90
CA SER A 248 -15.62 4.24 -12.17
C SER A 248 -14.78 5.28 -12.90
N ALA A 249 -13.77 4.83 -13.64
CA ALA A 249 -12.95 5.66 -14.52
C ALA A 249 -13.59 5.97 -15.89
N GLY A 250 -14.86 5.56 -16.11
CA GLY A 250 -15.57 5.74 -17.39
C GLY A 250 -15.04 4.86 -18.52
N GLN A 251 -14.32 3.79 -18.20
CA GLN A 251 -13.72 2.86 -19.18
C GLN A 251 -14.62 1.66 -19.43
N ALA A 252 -14.50 1.07 -20.63
CA ALA A 252 -15.08 -0.24 -20.91
C ALA A 252 -14.34 -1.33 -20.12
N VAL A 253 -15.09 -2.31 -19.62
CA VAL A 253 -14.50 -3.45 -18.90
C VAL A 253 -13.70 -4.33 -19.86
N GLN A 254 -12.42 -4.51 -19.58
CA GLN A 254 -11.48 -5.30 -20.38
C GLN A 254 -10.84 -6.41 -19.52
N PRO A 255 -11.41 -7.63 -19.52
CA PRO A 255 -10.93 -8.71 -18.64
C PRO A 255 -9.46 -9.11 -18.87
N ASP A 256 -8.95 -9.03 -20.09
CA ASP A 256 -7.55 -9.33 -20.40
C ASP A 256 -6.55 -8.27 -19.86
N ALA A 257 -7.05 -7.09 -19.49
CA ALA A 257 -6.29 -6.04 -18.82
C ALA A 257 -6.34 -6.11 -17.29
N PHE A 258 -7.10 -7.03 -16.72
CA PHE A 258 -7.20 -7.19 -15.27
C PHE A 258 -5.86 -7.65 -14.67
N THR A 259 -5.47 -7.03 -13.59
CA THR A 259 -4.30 -7.39 -12.79
C THR A 259 -4.66 -7.80 -11.37
N HIS A 260 -5.85 -7.38 -10.88
CA HIS A 260 -6.37 -7.71 -9.53
C HIS A 260 -7.57 -8.66 -9.57
N GLY A 261 -8.20 -8.81 -10.72
CA GLY A 261 -9.39 -9.64 -10.89
C GLY A 261 -10.69 -8.85 -10.73
N SER A 262 -11.82 -9.49 -11.12
CA SER A 262 -13.13 -8.88 -10.98
C SER A 262 -13.60 -8.84 -9.52
N SER A 263 -14.48 -7.89 -9.21
CA SER A 263 -15.16 -7.81 -7.90
C SER A 263 -15.74 -9.14 -7.45
N GLN A 264 -16.41 -9.85 -8.36
CA GLN A 264 -17.00 -11.15 -8.07
C GLN A 264 -15.98 -12.23 -7.74
N GLN A 265 -14.84 -12.27 -8.44
CA GLN A 265 -13.75 -13.22 -8.16
C GLN A 265 -13.16 -12.94 -6.78
N ARG A 266 -12.84 -11.68 -6.47
CA ARG A 266 -12.27 -11.25 -5.19
C ARG A 266 -13.18 -11.62 -4.02
N ILE A 267 -14.46 -11.29 -4.09
CA ILE A 267 -15.48 -11.69 -3.09
C ILE A 267 -15.52 -13.21 -2.92
N SER A 268 -15.52 -13.95 -4.02
CA SER A 268 -15.61 -15.41 -3.98
C SER A 268 -14.45 -16.04 -3.23
N TRP A 269 -13.21 -15.59 -3.51
CA TRP A 269 -12.02 -16.12 -2.87
C TRP A 269 -11.89 -15.69 -1.41
N PHE A 270 -12.25 -14.45 -1.06
CA PHE A 270 -12.33 -14.02 0.34
C PHE A 270 -13.32 -14.92 1.13
N LYS A 271 -14.54 -15.10 0.61
CA LYS A 271 -15.56 -15.96 1.23
C LYS A 271 -15.09 -17.40 1.37
N LYS A 272 -14.36 -17.93 0.38
CA LYS A 272 -13.83 -19.30 0.42
C LYS A 272 -12.83 -19.47 1.57
N GLY A 273 -11.90 -18.54 1.74
CA GLY A 273 -10.96 -18.54 2.86
C GLY A 273 -11.66 -18.37 4.19
N PHE A 274 -12.61 -17.42 4.27
CA PHE A 274 -13.38 -17.15 5.49
C PHE A 274 -14.20 -18.35 5.94
N LYS A 275 -14.86 -19.04 5.01
CA LYS A 275 -15.65 -20.24 5.33
C LYS A 275 -14.79 -21.39 5.82
N SER A 276 -13.63 -21.59 5.23
CA SER A 276 -12.78 -22.75 5.49
C SER A 276 -11.84 -22.57 6.67
N GLY A 277 -11.17 -21.42 6.79
CA GLY A 277 -10.06 -21.23 7.71
C GLY A 277 -8.78 -22.02 7.36
N ASP A 278 -8.78 -22.85 6.32
CA ASP A 278 -7.61 -23.62 5.87
C ASP A 278 -6.95 -22.94 4.66
N PRO A 279 -5.69 -22.49 4.77
CA PRO A 279 -4.99 -21.85 3.65
C PRO A 279 -4.78 -22.79 2.44
N LYS A 280 -4.91 -24.09 2.59
CA LYS A 280 -4.80 -25.05 1.48
C LYS A 280 -5.90 -24.86 0.43
N VAL A 281 -7.09 -24.37 0.83
CA VAL A 281 -8.17 -24.09 -0.13
C VAL A 281 -7.88 -22.90 -1.04
N CYS A 282 -6.86 -22.10 -0.70
CA CYS A 282 -6.46 -20.88 -1.42
C CYS A 282 -5.57 -21.13 -2.65
N ASN A 283 -5.53 -22.36 -3.17
CA ASN A 283 -4.74 -22.65 -4.36
C ASN A 283 -5.46 -22.16 -5.63
N THR A 284 -5.16 -20.92 -6.03
CA THR A 284 -5.69 -20.30 -7.26
C THR A 284 -4.99 -20.78 -8.54
N PHE A 285 -3.92 -21.53 -8.40
CA PHE A 285 -3.10 -22.05 -9.50
C PHE A 285 -3.45 -23.49 -9.89
N ALA A 286 -4.31 -24.17 -9.12
CA ALA A 286 -4.69 -25.56 -9.38
C ALA A 286 -5.52 -25.77 -10.66
N HIS A 287 -6.13 -24.69 -11.20
CA HIS A 287 -6.91 -24.72 -12.42
C HIS A 287 -6.36 -23.68 -13.39
N PRO A 288 -6.26 -24.00 -14.69
CA PRO A 288 -5.78 -23.09 -15.73
C PRO A 288 -6.64 -21.85 -15.89
#